data_95be69d46671c688989fc0382c2f59a7
#
_entry.id   95be69d46671c688989fc0382c2f59a7
#
_cell.length_a   1.000
_cell.length_b   1.000
_cell.length_c   1.000
_cell.angle_alpha   90.00
_cell.angle_beta   90.00
_cell.angle_gamma   90.00
#
_symmetry.space_group_name_H-M   'P 1'
#
loop_
_entity.id
_entity.type
_entity.pdbx_description
1 polymer ?
#
loop_
_entity_poly.entity_id
_entity_poly.type
_entity_poly.pdbx_seq_one_letter_code
_entity_poly.pdbx_strand_id
1 'polypeptide(L)'
;MADKKFDIIVYGATSFVGQIITRYMHTQFADGSIVWAIAGRSRTKLKQVSDKIGLSGIEMIVADSADEGSLRQMCAQTKVVMSTVGPYALYGDMLVRVCATTGTDYCDLTGEPQWIRKMQLRHEADAVKSGARIVHCCGFDSIPSDLGVHFLQRNAVEQF
;
A
#
# COMPACT_ATOMS: atom_id res chain seq x y z
N MET A 1 15.45 -7.17 12.75
CA MET A 1 14.07 -7.22 12.22
C MET A 1 13.78 -8.66 11.86
N ALA A 2 12.60 -9.19 12.22
CA ALA A 2 12.21 -10.53 11.79
C ALA A 2 12.21 -10.58 10.26
N ASP A 3 12.64 -11.70 9.70
CA ASP A 3 12.66 -11.91 8.25
C ASP A 3 11.22 -11.92 7.75
N LYS A 4 10.85 -10.95 6.93
CA LYS A 4 9.49 -10.78 6.40
C LYS A 4 9.33 -11.65 5.16
N LYS A 5 8.23 -12.41 5.08
CA LYS A 5 7.95 -13.34 3.98
C LYS A 5 7.80 -12.61 2.63
N PHE A 6 7.24 -11.39 2.65
CA PHE A 6 6.97 -10.61 1.45
C PHE A 6 7.67 -9.24 1.51
N ASP A 7 8.11 -8.77 0.36
CA ASP A 7 8.53 -7.39 0.19
C ASP A 7 7.31 -6.47 0.17
N ILE A 8 6.27 -6.85 -0.58
CA ILE A 8 5.05 -6.04 -0.77
C ILE A 8 3.80 -6.92 -0.64
N ILE A 9 2.78 -6.39 0.04
CA ILE A 9 1.41 -6.90 -0.05
C ILE A 9 0.52 -5.83 -0.69
N VAL A 10 -0.14 -6.17 -1.80
CA VAL A 10 -1.17 -5.34 -2.44
C VAL A 10 -2.50 -5.57 -1.73
N TYR A 11 -2.87 -4.67 -0.82
CA TYR A 11 -4.11 -4.73 -0.06
C TYR A 11 -5.25 -4.00 -0.79
N GLY A 12 -6.37 -4.69 -0.97
CA GLY A 12 -7.47 -4.23 -1.81
C GLY A 12 -7.33 -4.66 -3.27
N ALA A 13 -6.61 -5.74 -3.53
CA ALA A 13 -6.36 -6.28 -4.88
C ALA A 13 -7.63 -6.57 -5.70
N THR A 14 -8.79 -6.65 -5.05
CA THR A 14 -10.09 -6.87 -5.72
C THR A 14 -10.77 -5.58 -6.19
N SER A 15 -10.27 -4.40 -5.79
CA SER A 15 -10.74 -3.10 -6.28
C SER A 15 -10.34 -2.88 -7.75
N PHE A 16 -10.95 -1.89 -8.40
CA PHE A 16 -10.58 -1.55 -9.78
C PHE A 16 -9.08 -1.25 -9.91
N VAL A 17 -8.56 -0.33 -9.10
CA VAL A 17 -7.14 0.03 -9.11
C VAL A 17 -6.27 -1.13 -8.61
N GLY A 18 -6.73 -1.88 -7.58
CA GLY A 18 -6.03 -3.05 -7.07
C GLY A 18 -5.76 -4.11 -8.14
N GLN A 19 -6.72 -4.35 -9.05
CA GLN A 19 -6.54 -5.27 -10.18
C GLN A 19 -5.50 -4.76 -11.20
N ILE A 20 -5.46 -3.44 -11.45
CA ILE A 20 -4.46 -2.82 -12.33
C ILE A 20 -3.06 -2.98 -11.73
N ILE A 21 -2.90 -2.65 -10.46
CA ILE A 21 -1.62 -2.81 -9.74
C ILE A 21 -1.19 -4.29 -9.71
N THR A 22 -2.12 -5.20 -9.41
CA THR A 22 -1.85 -6.63 -9.38
C THR A 22 -1.33 -7.14 -10.74
N ARG A 23 -1.94 -6.68 -11.84
CA ARG A 23 -1.47 -7.00 -13.20
C ARG A 23 -0.09 -6.41 -13.48
N TYR A 24 0.14 -5.16 -13.08
CA TYR A 24 1.42 -4.49 -13.22
C TYR A 24 2.53 -5.25 -12.48
N MET A 25 2.30 -5.58 -11.21
CA MET A 25 3.25 -6.37 -10.41
C MET A 25 3.58 -7.72 -11.06
N HIS A 26 2.57 -8.41 -11.55
CA HIS A 26 2.76 -9.68 -12.25
C HIS A 26 3.63 -9.54 -13.50
N THR A 27 3.43 -8.49 -14.28
CA THR A 27 4.17 -8.28 -15.53
C THR A 27 5.60 -7.80 -15.28
N GLN A 28 5.79 -6.87 -14.33
CA GLN A 28 7.09 -6.23 -14.11
C GLN A 28 8.04 -7.07 -13.24
N PHE A 29 7.50 -7.89 -12.34
CA PHE A 29 8.28 -8.65 -11.36
C PHE A 29 8.08 -10.16 -11.52
N ALA A 30 7.88 -10.60 -12.76
CA ALA A 30 7.78 -12.03 -13.11
C ALA A 30 9.11 -12.79 -12.89
N ASP A 31 10.22 -12.06 -12.81
CA ASP A 31 11.56 -12.58 -12.55
C ASP A 31 11.81 -12.96 -11.09
N GLY A 32 10.84 -12.68 -10.20
CA GLY A 32 10.97 -12.95 -8.76
C GLY A 32 11.86 -11.97 -8.00
N SER A 33 12.28 -10.86 -8.61
CA SER A 33 13.08 -9.82 -7.96
C SER A 33 12.37 -9.17 -6.77
N ILE A 34 11.03 -9.24 -6.73
CA ILE A 34 10.17 -8.81 -5.62
C ILE A 34 9.28 -9.98 -5.22
N VAL A 35 9.32 -10.37 -3.96
CA VAL A 35 8.41 -11.36 -3.38
C VAL A 35 7.16 -10.64 -2.88
N TRP A 36 6.00 -10.95 -3.45
CA TRP A 36 4.78 -10.21 -3.16
C TRP A 36 3.54 -11.10 -3.04
N ALA A 37 2.48 -10.55 -2.45
CA ALA A 37 1.19 -11.20 -2.27
C ALA A 37 0.04 -10.23 -2.53
N ILE A 38 -1.16 -10.78 -2.69
CA ILE A 38 -2.40 -10.01 -2.77
C ILE A 38 -3.25 -10.20 -1.52
N ALA A 39 -3.93 -9.13 -1.10
CA ALA A 39 -4.78 -9.19 0.09
C ALA A 39 -6.12 -8.49 -0.11
N GLY A 40 -7.12 -8.93 0.67
CA GLY A 40 -8.47 -8.37 0.67
C GLY A 40 -9.42 -9.19 1.54
N ARG A 41 -10.67 -8.72 1.71
CA ARG A 41 -11.65 -9.34 2.61
C ARG A 41 -12.17 -10.71 2.18
N SER A 42 -12.13 -11.03 0.91
CA SER A 42 -12.77 -12.22 0.35
C SER A 42 -11.78 -13.06 -0.43
N ARG A 43 -11.44 -14.24 0.10
CA ARG A 43 -10.57 -15.20 -0.58
C ARG A 43 -11.12 -15.62 -1.96
N THR A 44 -12.44 -15.76 -2.07
CA THR A 44 -13.10 -16.10 -3.34
C THR A 44 -12.87 -15.02 -4.40
N LYS A 45 -13.04 -13.72 -4.03
CA LYS A 45 -12.79 -12.61 -4.95
C LYS A 45 -11.30 -12.47 -5.30
N LEU A 46 -10.39 -12.71 -4.34
CA LEU A 46 -8.95 -12.73 -4.62
C LEU A 46 -8.61 -13.81 -5.64
N LYS A 47 -9.18 -15.00 -5.48
CA LYS A 47 -8.99 -16.08 -6.44
C LYS A 47 -9.52 -15.73 -7.84
N GLN A 48 -10.69 -15.11 -7.92
CA GLN A 48 -11.24 -14.65 -9.22
C GLN A 48 -10.31 -13.65 -9.92
N VAL A 49 -9.71 -12.73 -9.17
CA VAL A 49 -8.72 -11.78 -9.70
C VAL A 49 -7.47 -12.50 -10.16
N SER A 50 -6.95 -13.42 -9.35
CA SER A 50 -5.79 -14.25 -9.69
C SER A 50 -6.00 -15.03 -10.98
N ASP A 51 -7.14 -15.73 -11.09
CA ASP A 51 -7.49 -16.53 -12.28
C ASP A 51 -7.64 -15.64 -13.53
N LYS A 52 -8.29 -14.48 -13.39
CA LYS A 52 -8.50 -13.51 -14.48
C LYS A 52 -7.18 -12.94 -15.03
N ILE A 53 -6.18 -12.77 -14.18
CA ILE A 53 -4.88 -12.18 -14.54
C ILE A 53 -3.88 -13.27 -14.95
N GLY A 54 -4.17 -14.56 -14.66
CA GLY A 54 -3.26 -15.68 -14.92
C GLY A 54 -2.17 -15.84 -13.86
N LEU A 55 -2.42 -15.38 -12.63
CA LEU A 55 -1.49 -15.50 -11.50
C LEU A 55 -1.53 -16.91 -10.92
N SER A 56 -0.63 -17.78 -11.34
CA SER A 56 -0.48 -19.11 -10.73
C SER A 56 0.44 -19.01 -9.50
N GLY A 57 -0.01 -19.58 -8.36
CA GLY A 57 0.82 -19.68 -7.15
C GLY A 57 0.97 -18.43 -6.31
N ILE A 58 0.28 -17.32 -6.65
CA ILE A 58 0.31 -16.10 -5.83
C ILE A 58 -0.33 -16.35 -4.45
N GLU A 59 0.34 -15.91 -3.41
CA GLU A 59 -0.20 -15.96 -2.05
C GLU A 59 -1.36 -14.97 -1.88
N MET A 60 -2.43 -15.45 -1.23
CA MET A 60 -3.65 -14.68 -0.99
C MET A 60 -3.88 -14.57 0.51
N ILE A 61 -3.89 -13.35 1.03
CA ILE A 61 -4.06 -13.06 2.44
C ILE A 61 -5.45 -12.47 2.66
N VAL A 62 -6.20 -13.06 3.59
CA VAL A 62 -7.51 -12.50 3.99
C VAL A 62 -7.27 -11.50 5.11
N ALA A 63 -7.66 -10.25 4.87
CA ALA A 63 -7.60 -9.19 5.85
C ALA A 63 -8.79 -8.22 5.66
N ASP A 64 -9.39 -7.79 6.75
CA ASP A 64 -10.50 -6.84 6.77
C ASP A 64 -10.08 -5.54 7.47
N SER A 65 -10.40 -4.39 6.86
CA SER A 65 -10.13 -3.06 7.43
C SER A 65 -10.83 -2.81 8.77
N ALA A 66 -11.86 -3.58 9.11
CA ALA A 66 -12.57 -3.53 10.38
C ALA A 66 -12.03 -4.52 11.43
N ASP A 67 -11.09 -5.40 11.08
CA ASP A 67 -10.50 -6.40 11.97
C ASP A 67 -9.00 -6.16 12.17
N GLU A 68 -8.65 -5.57 13.30
CA GLU A 68 -7.25 -5.28 13.67
C GLU A 68 -6.39 -6.54 13.72
N GLY A 69 -6.95 -7.67 14.17
CA GLY A 69 -6.22 -8.93 14.26
C GLY A 69 -5.73 -9.40 12.89
N SER A 70 -6.62 -9.39 11.89
CA SER A 70 -6.28 -9.75 10.52
C SER A 70 -5.27 -8.78 9.88
N LEU A 71 -5.40 -7.47 10.14
CA LEU A 71 -4.45 -6.47 9.67
C LEU A 71 -3.06 -6.67 10.29
N ARG A 72 -2.97 -6.94 11.60
CA ARG A 72 -1.69 -7.25 12.27
C ARG A 72 -1.04 -8.51 11.71
N GLN A 73 -1.81 -9.56 11.46
CA GLN A 73 -1.31 -10.79 10.84
C GLN A 73 -0.79 -10.55 9.43
N MET A 74 -1.46 -9.70 8.63
CA MET A 74 -1.00 -9.29 7.32
C MET A 74 0.31 -8.49 7.41
N CYS A 75 0.35 -7.44 8.23
CA CYS A 75 1.52 -6.57 8.42
C CYS A 75 2.73 -7.33 8.96
N ALA A 76 2.53 -8.37 9.79
CA ALA A 76 3.62 -9.19 10.29
C ALA A 76 4.38 -9.93 9.19
N GLN A 77 3.79 -10.15 8.02
CA GLN A 77 4.35 -10.94 6.93
C GLN A 77 5.06 -10.11 5.86
N THR A 78 4.93 -8.78 5.85
CA THR A 78 5.44 -7.94 4.76
C THR A 78 6.27 -6.77 5.24
N LYS A 79 7.21 -6.32 4.39
CA LYS A 79 7.95 -5.08 4.60
C LYS A 79 7.06 -3.87 4.30
N VAL A 80 6.26 -3.92 3.21
CA VAL A 80 5.40 -2.82 2.75
C VAL A 80 3.98 -3.30 2.51
N VAL A 81 3.00 -2.51 2.96
CA VAL A 81 1.59 -2.63 2.53
C VAL A 81 1.28 -1.51 1.55
N MET A 82 0.91 -1.88 0.33
CA MET A 82 0.38 -0.97 -0.68
C MET A 82 -1.15 -1.06 -0.66
N SER A 83 -1.83 0.00 -0.18
CA SER A 83 -3.27 -0.01 0.03
C SER A 83 -4.04 0.71 -1.08
N THR A 84 -5.04 -0.01 -1.64
CA THR A 84 -6.04 0.55 -2.56
C THR A 84 -7.44 0.52 -1.96
N VAL A 85 -7.55 0.39 -0.63
CA VAL A 85 -8.83 0.30 0.09
C VAL A 85 -9.31 1.69 0.49
N GLY A 86 -10.12 2.29 -0.37
CA GLY A 86 -10.79 3.57 -0.12
C GLY A 86 -12.32 3.43 -0.07
N PRO A 87 -13.07 4.48 0.33
CA PRO A 87 -12.60 5.78 0.87
C PRO A 87 -11.75 5.64 2.13
N TYR A 88 -10.62 6.34 2.17
CA TYR A 88 -9.63 6.15 3.25
C TYR A 88 -10.12 6.68 4.59
N ALA A 89 -10.91 7.76 4.58
CA ALA A 89 -11.54 8.29 5.80
C ALA A 89 -12.49 7.30 6.48
N LEU A 90 -12.98 6.28 5.75
CA LEU A 90 -13.86 5.24 6.29
C LEU A 90 -13.11 3.96 6.66
N TYR A 91 -12.08 3.60 5.92
CA TYR A 91 -11.45 2.28 6.01
C TYR A 91 -9.94 2.29 6.28
N GLY A 92 -9.30 3.47 6.27
CA GLY A 92 -7.84 3.58 6.31
C GLY A 92 -7.25 3.68 7.72
N ASP A 93 -7.98 4.26 8.69
CA ASP A 93 -7.46 4.63 10.02
C ASP A 93 -6.76 3.45 10.73
N MET A 94 -7.43 2.30 10.77
CA MET A 94 -6.92 1.13 11.48
C MET A 94 -5.66 0.55 10.84
N LEU A 95 -5.61 0.48 9.51
CA LEU A 95 -4.44 -0.04 8.80
C LEU A 95 -3.22 0.87 9.00
N VAL A 96 -3.39 2.19 8.87
CA VAL A 96 -2.29 3.16 9.12
C VAL A 96 -1.76 3.02 10.55
N ARG A 97 -2.64 2.92 11.54
CA ARG A 97 -2.27 2.69 12.94
C ARG A 97 -1.48 1.38 13.12
N VAL A 98 -1.95 0.30 12.51
CA VAL A 98 -1.27 -1.00 12.59
C VAL A 98 0.12 -0.92 11.95
N CYS A 99 0.24 -0.35 10.76
CA CYS A 99 1.53 -0.17 10.10
C CYS A 99 2.48 0.68 10.95
N ALA A 100 2.01 1.83 11.43
CA ALA A 100 2.79 2.72 12.28
C ALA A 100 3.29 2.05 13.56
N THR A 101 2.46 1.22 14.21
CA THR A 101 2.83 0.57 15.48
C THR A 101 3.65 -0.71 15.31
N THR A 102 3.66 -1.33 14.13
CA THR A 102 4.36 -2.61 13.87
C THR A 102 5.67 -2.47 13.08
N GLY A 103 6.04 -1.24 12.69
CA GLY A 103 7.23 -1.01 11.86
C GLY A 103 7.07 -1.53 10.43
N THR A 104 5.83 -1.60 9.94
CA THR A 104 5.53 -1.99 8.56
C THR A 104 5.36 -0.74 7.72
N ASP A 105 6.08 -0.62 6.61
CA ASP A 105 5.94 0.50 5.69
C ASP A 105 4.57 0.47 5.00
N TYR A 106 4.06 1.64 4.66
CA TYR A 106 2.74 1.82 4.08
C TYR A 106 2.77 2.83 2.94
N CYS A 107 2.06 2.55 1.86
CA CYS A 107 1.73 3.55 0.85
C CYS A 107 0.29 3.39 0.36
N ASP A 108 -0.31 4.49 -0.09
CA ASP A 108 -1.66 4.56 -0.65
C ASP A 108 -1.76 5.54 -1.82
N LEU A 109 -2.95 5.63 -2.39
CA LEU A 109 -3.27 6.56 -3.47
C LEU A 109 -4.36 7.58 -3.05
N THR A 110 -4.46 7.89 -1.76
CA THR A 110 -5.48 8.81 -1.25
C THR A 110 -5.33 10.23 -1.81
N GLY A 111 -6.46 10.89 -2.04
CA GLY A 111 -6.57 12.32 -2.30
C GLY A 111 -7.38 13.04 -1.20
N GLU A 112 -7.36 12.53 0.05
CA GLU A 112 -8.18 13.02 1.18
C GLU A 112 -7.32 13.81 2.19
N PRO A 113 -6.95 15.10 1.95
CA PRO A 113 -5.94 15.82 2.75
C PRO A 113 -6.31 15.97 4.23
N GLN A 114 -7.60 16.10 4.55
CA GLN A 114 -8.06 16.18 5.93
C GLN A 114 -7.81 14.86 6.68
N TRP A 115 -8.03 13.72 6.02
CA TRP A 115 -7.74 12.41 6.59
C TRP A 115 -6.23 12.19 6.74
N ILE A 116 -5.44 12.56 5.74
CA ILE A 116 -3.97 12.48 5.82
C ILE A 116 -3.45 13.24 7.03
N ARG A 117 -3.89 14.50 7.20
CA ARG A 117 -3.47 15.32 8.35
C ARG A 117 -3.85 14.69 9.69
N LYS A 118 -5.03 14.09 9.77
CA LYS A 118 -5.48 13.35 10.94
C LYS A 118 -4.58 12.15 11.25
N MET A 119 -4.17 11.38 10.23
CA MET A 119 -3.28 10.23 10.38
C MET A 119 -1.90 10.66 10.85
N GLN A 120 -1.33 11.70 10.26
CA GLN A 120 -0.06 12.28 10.70
C GLN A 120 -0.10 12.65 12.18
N LEU A 121 -1.08 13.47 12.59
CA LEU A 121 -1.20 13.93 13.98
C LEU A 121 -1.35 12.78 14.99
N ARG A 122 -1.99 11.67 14.59
CA ARG A 122 -2.27 10.54 15.48
C ARG A 122 -1.14 9.53 15.57
N HIS A 123 -0.41 9.31 14.49
CA HIS A 123 0.43 8.12 14.33
C HIS A 123 1.89 8.42 14.00
N GLU A 124 2.28 9.70 13.84
CA GLU A 124 3.68 10.06 13.55
C GLU A 124 4.64 9.59 14.66
N ALA A 125 4.29 9.78 15.92
CA ALA A 125 5.13 9.36 17.03
C ALA A 125 5.32 7.83 17.07
N ASP A 126 4.26 7.07 16.77
CA ASP A 126 4.33 5.61 16.69
C ASP A 126 5.18 5.15 15.50
N ALA A 127 5.03 5.79 14.34
CA ALA A 127 5.82 5.49 13.15
C ALA A 127 7.31 5.78 13.37
N VAL A 128 7.64 6.93 13.95
CA VAL A 128 9.04 7.27 14.30
C VAL A 128 9.63 6.24 15.27
N LYS A 129 8.88 5.85 16.30
CA LYS A 129 9.32 4.87 17.31
C LYS A 129 9.56 3.48 16.71
N SER A 130 8.70 3.04 15.79
CA SER A 130 8.76 1.72 15.17
C SER A 130 9.70 1.66 13.95
N GLY A 131 10.02 2.83 13.36
CA GLY A 131 10.77 2.96 12.11
C GLY A 131 9.91 2.77 10.85
N ALA A 132 8.57 2.76 10.97
CA ALA A 132 7.67 2.65 9.84
C ALA A 132 7.67 3.93 8.98
N ARG A 133 7.68 3.78 7.67
CA ARG A 133 7.49 4.87 6.71
C ARG A 133 6.06 4.85 6.20
N ILE A 134 5.31 5.92 6.48
CA ILE A 134 3.92 6.07 6.06
C ILE A 134 3.87 7.14 4.96
N VAL A 135 3.59 6.73 3.72
CA VAL A 135 3.61 7.61 2.55
C VAL A 135 2.24 7.61 1.89
N HIS A 136 1.55 8.75 1.99
CA HIS A 136 0.27 8.97 1.33
C HIS A 136 0.44 9.54 -0.08
N CYS A 137 -0.64 9.58 -0.86
CA CYS A 137 -0.70 10.24 -2.16
C CYS A 137 0.26 9.67 -3.22
N CYS A 138 0.51 8.35 -3.22
CA CYS A 138 1.39 7.70 -4.21
C CYS A 138 0.68 7.36 -5.54
N GLY A 139 -0.49 7.93 -5.80
CA GLY A 139 -1.28 7.69 -7.01
C GLY A 139 -1.12 8.76 -8.07
N PHE A 140 -1.75 8.53 -9.23
CA PHE A 140 -1.73 9.41 -10.40
C PHE A 140 -2.24 10.82 -10.13
N ASP A 141 -3.21 10.97 -9.22
CA ASP A 141 -3.77 12.30 -8.90
C ASP A 141 -2.74 13.24 -8.26
N SER A 142 -1.68 12.71 -7.66
CA SER A 142 -0.68 13.48 -6.91
C SER A 142 0.71 13.43 -7.54
N ILE A 143 1.22 12.25 -7.85
CA ILE A 143 2.62 12.05 -8.28
C ILE A 143 3.00 12.86 -9.53
N PRO A 144 2.23 12.92 -10.63
CA PRO A 144 2.60 13.71 -11.79
C PRO A 144 2.69 15.21 -11.49
N SER A 145 1.81 15.72 -10.62
CA SER A 145 1.83 17.13 -10.22
C SER A 145 3.03 17.45 -9.34
N ASP A 146 3.33 16.62 -8.35
CA ASP A 146 4.46 16.78 -7.44
C ASP A 146 5.81 16.72 -8.18
N LEU A 147 6.01 15.64 -8.94
CA LEU A 147 7.24 15.48 -9.75
C LEU A 147 7.34 16.51 -10.87
N GLY A 148 6.21 16.99 -11.43
CA GLY A 148 6.18 18.06 -12.41
C GLY A 148 6.70 19.38 -11.84
N VAL A 149 6.29 19.76 -10.63
CA VAL A 149 6.81 20.94 -9.93
C VAL A 149 8.31 20.78 -9.64
N HIS A 150 8.72 19.62 -9.14
CA HIS A 150 10.14 19.33 -8.90
C HIS A 150 10.98 19.45 -10.18
N PHE A 151 10.49 18.88 -11.28
CA PHE A 151 11.16 18.96 -12.60
C PHE A 151 11.31 20.41 -13.08
N LEU A 152 10.22 21.21 -12.99
CA LEU A 152 10.25 22.62 -13.39
C LEU A 152 11.23 23.43 -12.53
N GLN A 153 11.23 23.23 -11.22
CA GLN A 153 12.14 23.92 -10.30
C GLN A 153 13.61 23.61 -10.60
N ARG A 154 13.95 22.36 -10.82
CA ARG A 154 15.33 21.97 -11.19
C ARG A 154 15.77 22.65 -12.47
N ASN A 155 14.95 22.61 -13.53
CA ASN A 155 15.31 23.22 -14.80
C ASN A 155 15.38 24.75 -14.72
N ALA A 156 14.52 25.39 -13.92
CA ALA A 156 14.58 26.84 -13.73
C ALA A 156 15.88 27.30 -13.06
N VAL A 157 16.32 26.56 -12.01
CA VAL A 157 17.61 26.87 -11.32
C VAL A 157 18.84 26.68 -12.24
N GLU A 158 18.77 25.76 -13.21
CA GLU A 158 19.85 25.53 -14.16
C GLU A 158 19.90 26.56 -15.28
N GLN A 159 18.78 27.27 -15.55
CA GLN A 159 18.68 28.22 -16.69
C GLN A 159 18.73 29.71 -16.28
N PHE A 160 18.45 30.00 -15.01
CA PHE A 160 18.40 31.36 -14.45
C PHE A 160 19.20 31.50 -13.16
#